data_dea3f5e1ef90d53ccbd9b5f0fffbabad
#
_entry.id   dea3f5e1ef90d53ccbd9b5f0fffbabad
#
_cell.length_a   1.000
_cell.length_b   1.000
_cell.length_c   1.000
_cell.angle_alpha   90.00
_cell.angle_beta   90.00
_cell.angle_gamma   90.00
#
_symmetry.space_group_name_H-M   'P 1'
#
loop_
_entity.id
_entity.type
_entity.pdbx_description
1 polymer ?
#
loop_
_entity_poly.entity_id
_entity_poly.type
_entity_poly.pdbx_seq_one_letter_code
_entity_poly.pdbx_strand_id
1 'polypeptide(L)'
;MKDNSRFIFLLGGEDLEMHTIRQLLDKNGYRYYDKHLRWENACLSAYRKEITDYTGDDTPLWVGIELHEDMNLPSNYISIDHHNRNAHKPSSLEQVAELLEIPLSRQEQLIAANDRAYIPGMKALQASDAEIAGIRQADRACQGVTEEEEKLAELAIREHIQVCDNLIVVRALCHRFSPICDRLFPYDRLLVFTDEEWMFYGKQTGRLVEIFQSDIQNGGIFYGGGPDGYIGCKRKVYTSSEIQQHVELIKHLTNHGNI
;
A
#
# COMPACT_ATOMS: atom_id res chain seq x y z
N MET A 1 18.71 -31.06 -7.06
CA MET A 1 17.54 -30.21 -7.38
C MET A 1 16.81 -29.98 -6.07
N LYS A 2 16.51 -28.72 -5.72
CA LYS A 2 15.65 -28.46 -4.55
C LYS A 2 14.29 -29.06 -4.82
N ASP A 3 13.72 -29.71 -3.81
CA ASP A 3 12.37 -30.28 -3.92
C ASP A 3 11.34 -29.13 -3.81
N ASN A 4 10.99 -28.57 -4.97
CA ASN A 4 10.03 -27.47 -5.06
C ASN A 4 8.58 -27.92 -4.79
N SER A 5 8.34 -29.23 -4.66
CA SER A 5 7.01 -29.79 -4.38
C SER A 5 6.57 -29.56 -2.92
N ARG A 6 7.53 -29.26 -2.04
CA ARG A 6 7.29 -29.10 -0.60
C ARG A 6 6.41 -27.90 -0.25
N PHE A 7 6.48 -26.82 -1.02
CA PHE A 7 5.74 -25.56 -0.73
C PHE A 7 4.63 -25.33 -1.75
N ILE A 8 3.47 -24.91 -1.26
CA ILE A 8 2.40 -24.33 -2.09
C ILE A 8 2.04 -22.95 -1.52
N PHE A 9 2.19 -21.93 -2.33
CA PHE A 9 1.94 -20.55 -1.92
C PHE A 9 0.51 -20.12 -2.23
N LEU A 10 -0.07 -19.29 -1.35
CA LEU A 10 -1.38 -18.68 -1.47
C LEU A 10 -1.19 -17.17 -1.41
N LEU A 11 -1.48 -16.46 -2.50
CA LEU A 11 -1.12 -15.05 -2.64
C LEU A 11 -2.28 -14.13 -2.23
N GLY A 12 -2.00 -13.10 -1.46
CA GLY A 12 -3.00 -12.23 -0.81
C GLY A 12 -2.95 -10.74 -1.16
N GLY A 13 -2.43 -10.33 -2.29
CA GLY A 13 -2.35 -8.92 -2.67
C GLY A 13 -2.18 -8.69 -4.17
N GLU A 14 -2.32 -7.43 -4.60
CA GLU A 14 -2.13 -7.02 -6.00
C GLU A 14 -1.35 -5.69 -6.07
N ASP A 15 -0.16 -5.68 -5.49
CA ASP A 15 0.80 -4.59 -5.59
C ASP A 15 2.09 -5.05 -6.28
N LEU A 16 3.08 -4.18 -6.33
CA LEU A 16 4.36 -4.50 -6.97
C LEU A 16 5.13 -5.57 -6.19
N GLU A 17 5.03 -5.62 -4.86
CA GLU A 17 5.69 -6.66 -4.06
C GLU A 17 5.12 -8.03 -4.38
N MET A 18 3.79 -8.17 -4.34
CA MET A 18 3.11 -9.43 -4.67
C MET A 18 3.36 -9.87 -6.11
N HIS A 19 3.37 -8.92 -7.06
CA HIS A 19 3.74 -9.21 -8.45
C HIS A 19 5.17 -9.75 -8.56
N THR A 20 6.10 -9.20 -7.80
CA THR A 20 7.51 -9.63 -7.75
C THR A 20 7.65 -11.01 -7.12
N ILE A 21 6.91 -11.28 -6.03
CA ILE A 21 6.85 -12.62 -5.42
C ILE A 21 6.36 -13.65 -6.44
N ARG A 22 5.30 -13.35 -7.18
CA ARG A 22 4.77 -14.22 -8.25
C ARG A 22 5.84 -14.53 -9.29
N GLN A 23 6.56 -13.52 -9.78
CA GLN A 23 7.66 -13.71 -10.74
C GLN A 23 8.80 -14.56 -10.17
N LEU A 24 9.13 -14.37 -8.89
CA LEU A 24 10.16 -15.15 -8.20
C LEU A 24 9.75 -16.63 -8.08
N LEU A 25 8.48 -16.90 -7.76
CA LEU A 25 7.94 -18.25 -7.68
C LEU A 25 7.93 -18.94 -9.06
N ASP A 26 7.43 -18.26 -10.10
CA ASP A 26 7.41 -18.74 -11.49
C ASP A 26 8.80 -19.08 -11.99
N LYS A 27 9.75 -18.16 -11.83
CA LYS A 27 11.15 -18.34 -12.27
C LYS A 27 11.82 -19.55 -11.64
N ASN A 28 11.44 -19.90 -10.41
CA ASN A 28 12.03 -21.01 -9.66
C ASN A 28 11.16 -22.27 -9.67
N GLY A 29 10.02 -22.26 -10.38
CA GLY A 29 9.15 -23.43 -10.55
C GLY A 29 8.41 -23.82 -9.28
N TYR A 30 8.09 -22.89 -8.38
CA TYR A 30 7.27 -23.14 -7.21
C TYR A 30 5.80 -23.08 -7.55
N ARG A 31 5.01 -23.94 -6.91
CA ARG A 31 3.57 -23.99 -7.08
C ARG A 31 2.88 -22.92 -6.23
N TYR A 32 1.95 -22.20 -6.80
CA TYR A 32 1.12 -21.23 -6.08
C TYR A 32 -0.31 -21.18 -6.61
N TYR A 33 -1.20 -20.62 -5.81
CA TYR A 33 -2.54 -20.20 -6.19
C TYR A 33 -2.65 -18.68 -6.02
N ASP A 34 -3.17 -18.02 -7.04
CA ASP A 34 -3.42 -16.60 -7.05
C ASP A 34 -4.87 -16.35 -7.51
N LYS A 35 -5.64 -15.70 -6.66
CA LYS A 35 -7.03 -15.33 -6.93
C LYS A 35 -7.19 -13.84 -7.19
N HIS A 36 -6.07 -13.13 -7.35
CA HIS A 36 -6.06 -11.67 -7.56
C HIS A 36 -6.86 -10.94 -6.48
N LEU A 37 -6.65 -11.33 -5.23
CA LEU A 37 -7.34 -10.76 -4.08
C LEU A 37 -6.82 -9.35 -3.83
N ARG A 38 -7.75 -8.43 -3.54
CA ARG A 38 -7.42 -7.10 -3.04
C ARG A 38 -7.46 -7.10 -1.52
N TRP A 39 -6.82 -6.10 -0.90
CA TRP A 39 -6.72 -5.94 0.56
C TRP A 39 -8.02 -6.25 1.33
N GLU A 40 -9.16 -5.82 0.79
CA GLU A 40 -10.49 -6.01 1.41
C GLU A 40 -10.92 -7.48 1.46
N ASN A 41 -10.38 -8.31 0.55
CA ASN A 41 -10.78 -9.70 0.34
C ASN A 41 -9.61 -10.69 0.50
N ALA A 42 -8.44 -10.24 0.92
CA ALA A 42 -7.24 -11.07 1.09
C ALA A 42 -7.38 -11.95 2.34
N CYS A 43 -8.23 -12.97 2.25
CA CYS A 43 -8.55 -13.90 3.33
C CYS A 43 -8.14 -15.32 2.98
N LEU A 44 -7.68 -16.08 3.97
CA LEU A 44 -7.29 -17.48 3.79
C LEU A 44 -8.47 -18.35 3.34
N SER A 45 -9.69 -18.03 3.79
CA SER A 45 -10.91 -18.75 3.39
C SER A 45 -11.19 -18.71 1.88
N ALA A 46 -10.65 -17.73 1.16
CA ALA A 46 -10.71 -17.71 -0.30
C ALA A 46 -10.05 -18.94 -0.94
N TYR A 47 -9.06 -19.53 -0.27
CA TYR A 47 -8.32 -20.71 -0.73
C TYR A 47 -8.76 -22.01 -0.06
N ARG A 48 -9.91 -22.01 0.64
CA ARG A 48 -10.43 -23.19 1.35
C ARG A 48 -10.50 -24.41 0.45
N LYS A 49 -11.00 -24.25 -0.79
CA LYS A 49 -11.14 -25.35 -1.73
C LYS A 49 -9.79 -25.97 -2.11
N GLU A 50 -8.81 -25.14 -2.43
CA GLU A 50 -7.46 -25.57 -2.80
C GLU A 50 -6.77 -26.33 -1.67
N ILE A 51 -7.02 -25.92 -0.42
CA ILE A 51 -6.48 -26.57 0.77
C ILE A 51 -7.19 -27.90 1.05
N THR A 52 -8.54 -27.94 0.99
CA THR A 52 -9.32 -29.14 1.35
C THR A 52 -9.34 -30.21 0.28
N ASP A 53 -9.31 -29.83 -0.99
CA ASP A 53 -9.41 -30.73 -2.13
C ASP A 53 -8.03 -31.20 -2.62
N TYR A 54 -6.94 -30.86 -1.90
CA TYR A 54 -5.60 -31.27 -2.29
C TYR A 54 -5.43 -32.79 -2.20
N THR A 55 -5.10 -33.40 -3.32
CA THR A 55 -4.96 -34.86 -3.48
C THR A 55 -3.54 -35.29 -3.85
N GLY A 56 -2.54 -34.42 -3.63
CA GLY A 56 -1.13 -34.78 -3.89
C GLY A 56 -0.62 -35.86 -2.94
N ASP A 57 0.36 -36.62 -3.38
CA ASP A 57 0.94 -37.76 -2.63
C ASP A 57 1.67 -37.31 -1.35
N ASP A 58 2.22 -36.07 -1.35
CA ASP A 58 2.92 -35.49 -0.21
C ASP A 58 2.10 -34.37 0.43
N THR A 59 2.18 -34.26 1.77
CA THR A 59 1.55 -33.17 2.50
C THR A 59 2.39 -31.89 2.32
N PRO A 60 1.96 -30.91 1.52
CA PRO A 60 2.74 -29.70 1.28
C PRO A 60 2.75 -28.79 2.50
N LEU A 61 3.74 -27.92 2.61
CA LEU A 61 3.67 -26.74 3.48
C LEU A 61 2.89 -25.64 2.75
N TRP A 62 1.76 -25.25 3.30
CA TRP A 62 0.97 -24.13 2.81
C TRP A 62 1.59 -22.82 3.29
N VAL A 63 1.90 -21.92 2.38
CA VAL A 63 2.48 -20.62 2.69
C VAL A 63 1.50 -19.53 2.28
N GLY A 64 0.80 -18.96 3.24
CA GLY A 64 -0.09 -17.82 3.01
C GLY A 64 0.69 -16.52 3.08
N ILE A 65 0.60 -15.71 2.04
CA ILE A 65 1.27 -14.42 1.95
C ILE A 65 0.22 -13.31 2.05
N GLU A 66 0.32 -12.48 3.10
CA GLU A 66 -0.55 -11.33 3.36
C GLU A 66 -2.04 -11.68 3.35
N LEU A 67 -2.37 -12.83 3.91
CA LEU A 67 -3.74 -13.30 4.05
C LEU A 67 -4.25 -13.11 5.48
N HIS A 68 -5.44 -12.53 5.61
CA HIS A 68 -6.16 -12.56 6.88
C HIS A 68 -6.59 -13.99 7.20
N GLU A 69 -6.20 -14.48 8.38
CA GLU A 69 -6.46 -15.83 8.85
C GLU A 69 -7.89 -15.93 9.46
N ASP A 70 -8.88 -16.06 8.59
CA ASP A 70 -10.32 -16.09 8.93
C ASP A 70 -10.94 -17.50 9.03
N MET A 71 -10.08 -18.54 9.06
CA MET A 71 -10.47 -19.94 9.22
C MET A 71 -9.45 -20.71 10.06
N ASN A 72 -9.78 -21.95 10.44
CA ASN A 72 -8.84 -22.84 11.11
C ASN A 72 -7.63 -23.12 10.20
N LEU A 73 -6.45 -22.85 10.72
CA LEU A 73 -5.21 -23.05 9.98
C LEU A 73 -4.89 -24.55 9.82
N PRO A 74 -4.43 -24.98 8.64
CA PRO A 74 -3.82 -26.30 8.51
C PRO A 74 -2.61 -26.42 9.45
N SER A 75 -2.35 -27.61 9.98
CA SER A 75 -1.20 -27.86 10.88
C SER A 75 0.15 -27.61 10.23
N ASN A 76 0.20 -27.60 8.90
CA ASN A 76 1.35 -27.38 8.04
C ASN A 76 1.28 -26.01 7.31
N TYR A 77 0.77 -24.97 7.99
CA TYR A 77 0.64 -23.62 7.45
C TYR A 77 1.74 -22.69 7.97
N ILE A 78 2.30 -21.88 7.07
CA ILE A 78 3.24 -20.80 7.36
C ILE A 78 2.59 -19.50 6.95
N SER A 79 2.56 -18.51 7.85
CA SER A 79 2.08 -17.16 7.59
C SER A 79 3.26 -16.23 7.30
N ILE A 80 3.25 -15.59 6.14
CA ILE A 80 4.17 -14.52 5.74
C ILE A 80 3.37 -13.22 5.65
N ASP A 81 3.73 -12.26 6.50
CA ASP A 81 3.08 -10.96 6.57
C ASP A 81 3.97 -10.00 7.36
N HIS A 82 4.00 -8.73 6.95
CA HIS A 82 4.73 -7.66 7.61
C HIS A 82 3.85 -6.44 7.94
N HIS A 83 2.52 -6.59 7.88
CA HIS A 83 1.58 -5.52 8.18
C HIS A 83 1.16 -5.49 9.66
N ASN A 84 0.70 -4.34 10.13
CA ASN A 84 0.13 -4.14 11.46
C ASN A 84 1.04 -4.67 12.60
N ARG A 85 0.60 -5.73 13.31
CA ARG A 85 1.38 -6.37 14.39
C ARG A 85 2.72 -6.95 13.93
N ASN A 86 2.85 -7.21 12.65
CA ASN A 86 4.05 -7.79 12.03
C ASN A 86 4.99 -6.73 11.41
N ALA A 87 4.72 -5.43 11.56
CA ALA A 87 5.50 -4.34 10.94
C ALA A 87 7.01 -4.32 11.30
N HIS A 88 7.41 -5.10 12.30
CA HIS A 88 8.81 -5.28 12.68
C HIS A 88 9.55 -6.34 11.85
N LYS A 89 8.81 -7.17 11.09
CA LYS A 89 9.39 -8.22 10.24
C LYS A 89 9.93 -7.64 8.92
N PRO A 90 10.81 -8.37 8.21
CA PRO A 90 11.14 -8.08 6.83
C PRO A 90 9.89 -8.05 5.93
N SER A 91 9.98 -7.44 4.76
CA SER A 91 8.90 -7.45 3.77
C SER A 91 8.50 -8.88 3.38
N SER A 92 7.31 -9.07 2.83
CA SER A 92 6.86 -10.39 2.42
C SER A 92 7.76 -11.01 1.35
N LEU A 93 8.28 -10.20 0.43
CA LEU A 93 9.27 -10.63 -0.57
C LEU A 93 10.58 -11.10 0.07
N GLU A 94 11.09 -10.36 1.06
CA GLU A 94 12.30 -10.76 1.80
C GLU A 94 12.07 -12.08 2.56
N GLN A 95 10.93 -12.25 3.23
CA GLN A 95 10.58 -13.48 3.95
C GLN A 95 10.44 -14.69 3.00
N VAL A 96 9.84 -14.50 1.81
CA VAL A 96 9.76 -15.56 0.79
C VAL A 96 11.16 -15.92 0.27
N ALA A 97 11.97 -14.92 -0.02
CA ALA A 97 13.34 -15.13 -0.50
C ALA A 97 14.20 -15.88 0.53
N GLU A 98 14.07 -15.57 1.81
CA GLU A 98 14.72 -16.26 2.92
C GLU A 98 14.23 -17.71 3.04
N LEU A 99 12.92 -17.94 3.04
CA LEU A 99 12.31 -19.27 3.11
C LEU A 99 12.81 -20.19 1.97
N LEU A 100 13.01 -19.62 0.78
CA LEU A 100 13.44 -20.35 -0.42
C LEU A 100 14.96 -20.34 -0.60
N GLU A 101 15.70 -19.64 0.24
CA GLU A 101 17.16 -19.42 0.12
C GLU A 101 17.56 -18.86 -1.25
N ILE A 102 16.81 -17.88 -1.75
CA ILE A 102 17.03 -17.20 -3.03
C ILE A 102 17.55 -15.78 -2.75
N PRO A 103 18.73 -15.41 -3.29
CA PRO A 103 19.20 -14.04 -3.15
C PRO A 103 18.36 -13.09 -4.00
N LEU A 104 17.93 -11.96 -3.40
CA LEU A 104 17.23 -10.89 -4.11
C LEU A 104 18.21 -10.04 -4.92
N SER A 105 17.85 -9.74 -6.14
CA SER A 105 18.52 -8.74 -6.97
C SER A 105 18.37 -7.33 -6.38
N ARG A 106 19.17 -6.37 -6.86
CA ARG A 106 19.07 -4.96 -6.46
C ARG A 106 17.66 -4.39 -6.62
N GLN A 107 17.01 -4.69 -7.75
CA GLN A 107 15.66 -4.22 -8.01
C GLN A 107 14.64 -4.81 -7.03
N GLU A 108 14.71 -6.12 -6.76
CA GLU A 108 13.85 -6.80 -5.79
C GLU A 108 14.05 -6.27 -4.37
N GLN A 109 15.30 -5.96 -3.96
CA GLN A 109 15.59 -5.30 -2.69
C GLN A 109 14.96 -3.91 -2.57
N LEU A 110 14.97 -3.13 -3.65
CA LEU A 110 14.33 -1.82 -3.68
C LEU A 110 12.79 -1.93 -3.64
N ILE A 111 12.20 -2.93 -4.29
CA ILE A 111 10.77 -3.21 -4.21
C ILE A 111 10.38 -3.57 -2.78
N ALA A 112 11.11 -4.45 -2.14
CA ALA A 112 10.93 -4.82 -0.74
C ALA A 112 11.04 -3.61 0.21
N ALA A 113 12.02 -2.73 -0.03
CA ALA A 113 12.20 -1.50 0.74
C ALA A 113 11.07 -0.49 0.50
N ASN A 114 10.57 -0.39 -0.74
CA ASN A 114 9.42 0.45 -1.09
C ASN A 114 8.16 0.01 -0.36
N ASP A 115 7.89 -1.28 -0.35
CA ASP A 115 6.71 -1.82 0.29
C ASP A 115 6.74 -1.61 1.81
N ARG A 116 7.87 -1.88 2.44
CA ARG A 116 8.05 -1.76 3.89
C ARG A 116 8.11 -0.32 4.41
N ALA A 117 8.70 0.60 3.67
CA ALA A 117 8.99 1.95 4.14
C ALA A 117 8.98 3.04 3.04
N TYR A 118 8.30 2.79 1.93
CA TYR A 118 8.10 3.76 0.86
C TYR A 118 9.41 4.35 0.33
N ILE A 119 9.42 5.62 -0.10
CA ILE A 119 10.62 6.31 -0.62
C ILE A 119 11.76 6.36 0.42
N PRO A 120 11.52 6.64 1.72
CA PRO A 120 12.58 6.59 2.72
C PRO A 120 13.29 5.23 2.82
N GLY A 121 12.56 4.12 2.69
CA GLY A 121 13.15 2.78 2.67
C GLY A 121 14.13 2.59 1.52
N MET A 122 13.76 2.99 0.32
CA MET A 122 14.63 2.93 -0.86
C MET A 122 15.86 3.85 -0.71
N LYS A 123 15.68 5.07 -0.16
CA LYS A 123 16.79 6.00 0.12
C LYS A 123 17.77 5.44 1.14
N ALA A 124 17.32 4.71 2.15
CA ALA A 124 18.19 4.02 3.12
C ALA A 124 19.09 2.98 2.44
N LEU A 125 18.64 2.40 1.33
CA LEU A 125 19.44 1.54 0.45
C LEU A 125 20.23 2.31 -0.62
N GLN A 126 20.34 3.64 -0.50
CA GLN A 126 21.06 4.50 -1.44
C GLN A 126 20.52 4.40 -2.87
N ALA A 127 19.21 4.27 -3.04
CA ALA A 127 18.58 4.28 -4.34
C ALA A 127 18.73 5.67 -4.99
N SER A 128 19.05 5.68 -6.29
CA SER A 128 19.02 6.89 -7.10
C SER A 128 17.59 7.37 -7.33
N ASP A 129 17.43 8.66 -7.66
CA ASP A 129 16.10 9.22 -7.97
C ASP A 129 15.44 8.49 -9.16
N ALA A 130 16.23 8.03 -10.13
CA ALA A 130 15.74 7.25 -11.26
C ALA A 130 15.21 5.86 -10.83
N GLU A 131 15.93 5.15 -9.95
CA GLU A 131 15.46 3.88 -9.38
C GLU A 131 14.15 4.09 -8.59
N ILE A 132 14.10 5.11 -7.73
CA ILE A 132 12.90 5.45 -6.95
C ILE A 132 11.72 5.74 -7.89
N ALA A 133 11.90 6.61 -8.88
CA ALA A 133 10.85 6.95 -9.84
C ALA A 133 10.34 5.71 -10.59
N GLY A 134 11.24 4.84 -11.04
CA GLY A 134 10.90 3.60 -11.75
C GLY A 134 10.10 2.62 -10.86
N ILE A 135 10.54 2.40 -9.62
CA ILE A 135 9.83 1.53 -8.67
C ILE A 135 8.44 2.10 -8.35
N ARG A 136 8.35 3.40 -8.04
CA ARG A 136 7.06 4.05 -7.74
C ARG A 136 6.10 4.02 -8.92
N GLN A 137 6.59 4.23 -10.15
CA GLN A 137 5.75 4.11 -11.35
C GLN A 137 5.25 2.68 -11.55
N ALA A 138 6.12 1.68 -11.39
CA ALA A 138 5.76 0.27 -11.52
C ALA A 138 4.72 -0.14 -10.45
N ASP A 139 4.89 0.31 -9.20
CA ASP A 139 3.97 0.03 -8.10
C ASP A 139 2.57 0.62 -8.38
N ARG A 140 2.50 1.88 -8.80
CA ARG A 140 1.24 2.50 -9.21
C ARG A 140 0.57 1.79 -10.38
N ALA A 141 1.35 1.33 -11.36
CA ALA A 141 0.84 0.57 -12.50
C ALA A 141 0.24 -0.79 -12.05
N CYS A 142 0.90 -1.50 -11.13
CA CYS A 142 0.36 -2.73 -10.53
C CYS A 142 -0.95 -2.47 -9.76
N GLN A 143 -1.09 -1.30 -9.14
CA GLN A 143 -2.32 -0.86 -8.47
C GLN A 143 -3.38 -0.31 -9.44
N GLY A 144 -3.14 -0.37 -10.74
CA GLY A 144 -4.07 0.00 -11.79
C GLY A 144 -4.13 1.49 -12.12
N VAL A 145 -3.10 2.26 -11.77
CA VAL A 145 -2.97 3.66 -12.24
C VAL A 145 -2.62 3.65 -13.73
N THR A 146 -3.41 4.39 -14.51
CA THR A 146 -3.25 4.50 -15.95
C THR A 146 -2.32 5.64 -16.36
N GLU A 147 -1.80 5.60 -17.60
CA GLU A 147 -0.99 6.70 -18.15
C GLU A 147 -1.76 8.04 -18.19
N GLU A 148 -3.08 7.99 -18.39
CA GLU A 148 -3.91 9.20 -18.39
C GLU A 148 -4.00 9.80 -16.98
N GLU A 149 -4.16 8.97 -15.95
CA GLU A 149 -4.16 9.43 -14.55
C GLU A 149 -2.80 10.00 -14.12
N GLU A 150 -1.68 9.46 -14.64
CA GLU A 150 -0.34 10.03 -14.46
C GLU A 150 -0.26 11.46 -15.06
N LYS A 151 -0.77 11.67 -16.28
CA LYS A 151 -0.80 12.99 -16.93
C LYS A 151 -1.72 13.97 -16.21
N LEU A 152 -2.89 13.50 -15.74
CA LEU A 152 -3.80 14.32 -14.93
C LEU A 152 -3.17 14.76 -13.61
N ALA A 153 -2.35 13.90 -12.98
CA ALA A 153 -1.60 14.25 -11.78
C ALA A 153 -0.55 15.34 -12.05
N GLU A 154 0.19 15.25 -13.15
CA GLU A 154 1.15 16.28 -13.58
C GLU A 154 0.44 17.62 -13.87
N LEU A 155 -0.69 17.57 -14.55
CA LEU A 155 -1.51 18.75 -14.84
C LEU A 155 -2.04 19.38 -13.54
N ALA A 156 -2.55 18.57 -12.60
CA ALA A 156 -3.03 19.01 -11.30
C ALA A 156 -1.92 19.74 -10.50
N ILE A 157 -0.72 19.19 -10.45
CA ILE A 157 0.43 19.82 -9.79
C ILE A 157 0.77 21.16 -10.48
N ARG A 158 0.82 21.19 -11.81
CA ARG A 158 1.19 22.40 -12.55
C ARG A 158 0.18 23.54 -12.39
N GLU A 159 -1.12 23.24 -12.36
CA GLU A 159 -2.18 24.24 -12.46
C GLU A 159 -2.96 24.48 -11.17
N HIS A 160 -2.95 23.50 -10.24
CA HIS A 160 -3.81 23.53 -9.06
C HIS A 160 -3.07 23.37 -7.74
N ILE A 161 -1.73 23.45 -7.74
CA ILE A 161 -0.94 23.44 -6.52
C ILE A 161 -1.02 24.79 -5.80
N GLN A 162 -1.18 24.73 -4.49
CA GLN A 162 -1.07 25.87 -3.58
C GLN A 162 -0.12 25.50 -2.44
N VAL A 163 0.79 26.39 -2.08
CA VAL A 163 1.71 26.18 -0.96
C VAL A 163 1.40 27.23 0.09
N CYS A 164 0.98 26.79 1.27
CA CYS A 164 0.63 27.65 2.41
C CYS A 164 1.53 27.22 3.58
N ASP A 165 2.57 28.01 3.86
CA ASP A 165 3.61 27.63 4.83
C ASP A 165 4.20 26.23 4.52
N ASN A 166 4.01 25.28 5.45
CA ASN A 166 4.48 23.90 5.29
C ASN A 166 3.38 22.93 4.81
N LEU A 167 2.24 23.45 4.33
CA LEU A 167 1.17 22.66 3.74
C LEU A 167 1.14 22.84 2.23
N ILE A 168 1.27 21.75 1.51
CA ILE A 168 1.02 21.68 0.09
C ILE A 168 -0.43 21.22 -0.11
N VAL A 169 -1.19 21.96 -0.91
CA VAL A 169 -2.57 21.65 -1.26
C VAL A 169 -2.68 21.47 -2.76
N VAL A 170 -3.27 20.36 -3.20
CA VAL A 170 -3.49 20.09 -4.63
C VAL A 170 -4.94 19.69 -4.86
N ARG A 171 -5.64 20.43 -5.74
CA ARG A 171 -6.91 19.95 -6.28
C ARG A 171 -6.62 18.98 -7.41
N ALA A 172 -6.86 17.68 -7.15
CA ALA A 172 -6.63 16.62 -8.12
C ALA A 172 -7.69 16.63 -9.24
N LEU A 173 -7.29 16.15 -10.42
CA LEU A 173 -8.15 16.03 -11.60
C LEU A 173 -8.68 14.60 -11.79
N CYS A 174 -8.24 13.65 -10.97
CA CYS A 174 -8.74 12.28 -10.90
C CYS A 174 -8.68 11.77 -9.46
N HIS A 175 -9.20 10.56 -9.23
CA HIS A 175 -9.28 9.93 -7.91
C HIS A 175 -8.04 9.08 -7.53
N ARG A 176 -6.97 9.15 -8.33
CA ARG A 176 -5.68 8.48 -8.05
C ARG A 176 -4.69 9.51 -7.53
N PHE A 177 -4.52 9.56 -6.21
CA PHE A 177 -3.68 10.57 -5.56
C PHE A 177 -2.20 10.18 -5.48
N SER A 178 -1.89 8.88 -5.53
CA SER A 178 -0.50 8.40 -5.43
C SER A 178 0.47 9.03 -6.43
N PRO A 179 0.11 9.31 -7.71
CA PRO A 179 1.01 10.02 -8.61
C PRO A 179 1.36 11.45 -8.18
N ILE A 180 0.42 12.14 -7.49
CA ILE A 180 0.66 13.47 -6.92
C ILE A 180 1.57 13.36 -5.70
N CYS A 181 1.27 12.43 -4.79
CA CYS A 181 2.04 12.21 -3.57
C CYS A 181 3.51 11.89 -3.86
N ASP A 182 3.77 11.00 -4.82
CA ASP A 182 5.12 10.58 -5.18
C ASP A 182 5.95 11.72 -5.78
N ARG A 183 5.34 12.56 -6.66
CA ARG A 183 6.03 13.68 -7.32
C ARG A 183 6.33 14.84 -6.37
N LEU A 184 5.54 15.00 -5.31
CA LEU A 184 5.72 16.07 -4.34
C LEU A 184 6.55 15.66 -3.13
N PHE A 185 6.88 14.37 -3.00
CA PHE A 185 7.72 13.90 -1.90
C PHE A 185 9.16 14.42 -2.01
N PRO A 186 9.81 14.91 -0.92
CA PRO A 186 9.30 14.97 0.45
C PRO A 186 8.41 16.18 0.73
N TYR A 187 7.43 15.98 1.60
CA TYR A 187 6.58 17.05 2.13
C TYR A 187 6.39 16.85 3.65
N ASP A 188 6.23 17.97 4.35
CA ASP A 188 5.84 17.92 5.75
C ASP A 188 4.35 17.60 5.89
N ARG A 189 3.53 18.28 5.07
CA ARG A 189 2.07 18.13 5.02
C ARG A 189 1.59 18.26 3.58
N LEU A 190 0.74 17.34 3.16
CA LEU A 190 0.14 17.33 1.84
C LEU A 190 -1.37 17.08 1.95
N LEU A 191 -2.19 17.96 1.38
CA LEU A 191 -3.63 17.79 1.21
C LEU A 191 -3.94 17.65 -0.28
N VAL A 192 -4.51 16.53 -0.68
CA VAL A 192 -4.98 16.28 -2.04
C VAL A 192 -6.48 16.05 -2.00
N PHE A 193 -7.23 16.71 -2.88
CA PHE A 193 -8.69 16.61 -2.87
C PHE A 193 -9.31 16.72 -4.27
N THR A 194 -10.50 16.16 -4.40
CA THR A 194 -11.45 16.37 -5.50
C THR A 194 -12.76 16.93 -4.95
N ASP A 195 -13.80 17.00 -5.74
CA ASP A 195 -15.14 17.37 -5.26
C ASP A 195 -15.86 16.21 -4.54
N GLU A 196 -15.29 15.00 -4.53
CA GLU A 196 -15.89 13.78 -3.95
C GLU A 196 -15.12 13.19 -2.77
N GLU A 197 -13.83 13.55 -2.60
CA GLU A 197 -12.97 12.99 -1.57
C GLU A 197 -11.74 13.87 -1.30
N TRP A 198 -11.11 13.68 -0.16
CA TRP A 198 -9.83 14.29 0.19
C TRP A 198 -8.96 13.33 0.98
N MET A 199 -7.64 13.54 0.90
CA MET A 199 -6.63 12.86 1.70
C MET A 199 -5.60 13.86 2.20
N PHE A 200 -5.26 13.76 3.47
CA PHE A 200 -4.18 14.49 4.12
C PHE A 200 -3.08 13.52 4.53
N TYR A 201 -1.84 13.91 4.32
CA TYR A 201 -0.65 13.10 4.62
C TYR A 201 0.36 13.91 5.42
N GLY A 202 1.02 13.25 6.39
CA GLY A 202 2.17 13.79 7.11
C GLY A 202 1.86 14.38 8.47
N LYS A 203 2.67 15.35 8.90
CA LYS A 203 2.64 15.90 10.26
C LYS A 203 1.27 16.44 10.64
N GLN A 204 0.87 16.23 11.89
CA GLN A 204 -0.43 16.61 12.47
C GLN A 204 -1.62 15.72 12.06
N THR A 205 -1.41 14.59 11.39
CA THR A 205 -2.50 13.62 11.12
C THR A 205 -3.22 13.23 12.42
N GLY A 206 -2.49 12.97 13.51
CA GLY A 206 -3.08 12.64 14.82
C GLY A 206 -4.07 13.69 15.32
N ARG A 207 -3.76 14.99 15.16
CA ARG A 207 -4.68 16.08 15.54
C ARG A 207 -5.97 16.08 14.69
N LEU A 208 -5.84 15.81 13.39
CA LEU A 208 -7.01 15.72 12.51
C LEU A 208 -7.87 14.50 12.87
N VAL A 209 -7.27 13.37 13.26
CA VAL A 209 -7.97 12.18 13.76
C VAL A 209 -8.84 12.53 14.97
N GLU A 210 -8.34 13.32 15.91
CA GLU A 210 -9.12 13.79 17.08
C GLU A 210 -10.31 14.66 16.66
N ILE A 211 -10.10 15.56 15.70
CA ILE A 211 -11.14 16.50 15.23
C ILE A 211 -12.25 15.77 14.47
N PHE A 212 -11.88 14.82 13.62
CA PHE A 212 -12.81 14.06 12.79
C PHE A 212 -13.29 12.76 13.46
N GLN A 213 -13.14 12.60 14.78
CA GLN A 213 -13.46 11.37 15.49
C GLN A 213 -14.91 10.90 15.26
N SER A 214 -15.88 11.81 15.20
CA SER A 214 -17.29 11.47 14.93
C SER A 214 -17.47 10.84 13.54
N ASP A 215 -16.84 11.44 12.51
CA ASP A 215 -16.90 10.97 11.13
C ASP A 215 -16.19 9.63 10.95
N ILE A 216 -15.10 9.42 11.69
CA ILE A 216 -14.38 8.13 11.75
C ILE A 216 -15.29 7.05 12.35
N GLN A 217 -15.97 7.32 13.48
CA GLN A 217 -16.89 6.39 14.11
C GLN A 217 -18.08 6.05 13.19
N ASN A 218 -18.54 7.01 12.40
CA ASN A 218 -19.61 6.82 11.41
C ASN A 218 -19.11 6.13 10.13
N GLY A 219 -17.80 5.86 10.02
CA GLY A 219 -17.21 5.16 8.89
C GLY A 219 -17.07 5.99 7.61
N GLY A 220 -17.27 7.31 7.66
CA GLY A 220 -17.10 8.22 6.53
C GLY A 220 -15.64 8.64 6.32
N ILE A 221 -14.85 8.66 7.39
CA ILE A 221 -13.42 9.00 7.39
C ILE A 221 -12.60 7.80 7.86
N PHE A 222 -11.39 7.65 7.33
CA PHE A 222 -10.43 6.61 7.70
C PHE A 222 -9.03 7.20 7.86
N TYR A 223 -8.16 6.52 8.60
CA TYR A 223 -6.80 6.96 8.85
C TYR A 223 -5.86 5.77 9.06
N GLY A 224 -4.55 6.04 8.99
CA GLY A 224 -3.52 5.03 9.24
C GLY A 224 -2.12 5.65 9.28
N GLY A 225 -1.09 4.81 9.46
CA GLY A 225 0.33 5.22 9.41
C GLY A 225 0.82 6.00 10.64
N GLY A 226 0.10 5.95 11.76
CA GLY A 226 0.50 6.61 13.01
C GLY A 226 0.27 8.13 13.05
N PRO A 227 0.94 8.88 13.97
CA PRO A 227 0.67 10.30 14.21
C PRO A 227 0.95 11.22 13.01
N ASP A 228 1.90 10.84 12.17
CA ASP A 228 2.31 11.55 10.96
C ASP A 228 1.97 10.75 9.69
N GLY A 229 0.95 9.90 9.75
CA GLY A 229 0.52 9.04 8.67
C GLY A 229 -0.42 9.74 7.68
N TYR A 230 -1.63 9.22 7.56
CA TYR A 230 -2.64 9.76 6.67
C TYR A 230 -4.04 9.72 7.29
N ILE A 231 -4.90 10.63 6.83
CA ILE A 231 -6.34 10.66 7.11
C ILE A 231 -7.07 11.11 5.86
N GLY A 232 -8.24 10.54 5.59
CA GLY A 232 -9.03 10.91 4.42
C GLY A 232 -10.47 10.47 4.51
N CYS A 233 -11.32 11.03 3.66
CA CYS A 233 -12.71 10.62 3.57
C CYS A 233 -12.92 9.61 2.43
N LYS A 234 -13.90 8.74 2.64
CA LYS A 234 -14.35 7.81 1.60
C LYS A 234 -15.07 8.57 0.49
N ARG A 235 -14.79 8.17 -0.72
CA ARG A 235 -15.39 8.77 -1.91
C ARG A 235 -16.91 8.70 -1.89
N LYS A 236 -17.56 9.80 -2.27
CA LYS A 236 -19.04 9.93 -2.39
C LYS A 236 -19.84 9.76 -1.08
N VAL A 237 -19.19 9.88 0.06
CA VAL A 237 -19.87 9.89 1.36
C VAL A 237 -20.36 11.29 1.71
N TYR A 238 -19.60 12.32 1.31
CA TYR A 238 -19.88 13.72 1.55
C TYR A 238 -20.26 14.44 0.27
N THR A 239 -21.06 15.49 0.38
CA THR A 239 -21.35 16.40 -0.72
C THR A 239 -20.11 17.25 -1.06
N SER A 240 -20.07 17.81 -2.27
CA SER A 240 -18.97 18.70 -2.68
C SER A 240 -18.82 19.91 -1.75
N SER A 241 -19.92 20.42 -1.18
CA SER A 241 -19.89 21.52 -0.19
C SER A 241 -19.25 21.08 1.13
N GLU A 242 -19.56 19.89 1.63
CA GLU A 242 -18.94 19.34 2.83
C GLU A 242 -17.45 19.04 2.61
N ILE A 243 -17.08 18.49 1.45
CA ILE A 243 -15.67 18.33 1.08
C ILE A 243 -14.93 19.66 1.14
N GLN A 244 -15.50 20.73 0.56
CA GLN A 244 -14.89 22.05 0.59
C GLN A 244 -14.77 22.60 2.04
N GLN A 245 -15.77 22.37 2.89
CA GLN A 245 -15.70 22.75 4.31
C GLN A 245 -14.59 21.99 5.05
N HIS A 246 -14.43 20.67 4.81
CA HIS A 246 -13.34 19.90 5.38
C HIS A 246 -11.96 20.41 4.90
N VAL A 247 -11.81 20.69 3.61
CA VAL A 247 -10.58 21.23 3.03
C VAL A 247 -10.20 22.57 3.67
N GLU A 248 -11.15 23.50 3.81
CA GLU A 248 -10.88 24.80 4.45
C GLU A 248 -10.59 24.66 5.95
N LEU A 249 -11.28 23.74 6.65
CA LEU A 249 -11.00 23.44 8.05
C LEU A 249 -9.57 22.89 8.21
N ILE A 250 -9.16 21.93 7.38
CA ILE A 250 -7.81 21.35 7.41
C ILE A 250 -6.76 22.43 7.14
N LYS A 251 -6.94 23.29 6.13
CA LYS A 251 -6.06 24.42 5.85
C LYS A 251 -5.92 25.35 7.06
N HIS A 252 -7.04 25.73 7.69
CA HIS A 252 -7.04 26.61 8.86
C HIS A 252 -6.28 25.99 10.03
N LEU A 253 -6.55 24.74 10.35
CA LEU A 253 -5.94 24.03 11.48
C LEU A 253 -4.42 23.79 11.31
N THR A 254 -3.98 23.62 10.08
CA THR A 254 -2.59 23.31 9.76
C THR A 254 -1.75 24.58 9.53
N ASN A 255 -2.35 25.72 9.16
CA ASN A 255 -1.63 26.99 8.97
C ASN A 255 -1.42 27.77 10.28
N HIS A 256 -2.26 27.58 11.32
CA HIS A 256 -2.16 28.28 12.59
C HIS A 256 -1.56 27.45 13.73
N GLY A 257 -0.84 26.39 13.41
CA GLY A 257 -0.27 25.45 14.37
C GLY A 257 1.14 25.82 14.87
N ASN A 258 1.38 27.06 15.24
CA ASN A 258 2.44 27.47 16.15
C ASN A 258 1.82 27.88 17.50
N ILE A 259 1.42 26.88 18.31
CA ILE A 259 1.34 27.02 19.76
C ILE A 259 1.80 25.68 20.36
#